data_3790d7746f7cdebf58f77f9800fa9ef7
#
_entry.id   3790d7746f7cdebf58f77f9800fa9ef7
#
_cell.length_a   1.000
_cell.length_b   1.000
_cell.length_c   1.000
_cell.angle_alpha   90.00
_cell.angle_beta   90.00
_cell.angle_gamma   90.00
#
_symmetry.space_group_name_H-M   'P 1'
#
loop_
_entity.id
_entity.type
_entity.pdbx_description
1 polymer ?
#
loop_
_entity_poly.entity_id
_entity_poly.type
_entity_poly.pdbx_seq_one_letter_code
_entity_poly.pdbx_strand_id
1 'polypeptide(L)'
;SNPERQAYVAALAAERESGSAASSNPDPVLSLEVGRKRLRDAGGAFLDEGQVWTASLSQTFEWPERLRLRRAIADRQIEAAKLGLGRFEQALEAKAAVLAYRLSRAQVRAQACEEVAARFAGLRKALVGRDPSGPAPTIELRSVEAAEVVARRRAEEARLALQQALLEMNQLRGAPSLAPLTVKAPVLALKDAPKLEELLAAAQQGNFSYRMHVLESEQLSLQSDLARSDSVPGFTAGPYVSQDRVGGRETIVGLRFDIPLPVSGRSSAAERSANERRRQSKSAISAAWRDVEKDLGQTWLSYASKVDQLRMHKDDPAVRFSEAAKLAESHFRAGALSLQLFMDAQAGYLEAVDSALLIQEQAVEAGFRLRELSGVPFNPVASR
;
A
#
# COMPACT_ATOMS: atom_id res chain seq x y z
N SER A 1 -6.11 16.57 3.64
CA SER A 1 -5.83 15.80 2.40
C SER A 1 -4.56 14.99 2.61
N ASN A 2 -4.61 13.67 2.39
CA ASN A 2 -3.47 12.79 2.58
C ASN A 2 -2.44 13.01 1.45
N PRO A 3 -1.16 13.35 1.75
CA PRO A 3 -0.14 13.63 0.73
C PRO A 3 0.18 12.40 -0.15
N GLU A 4 0.13 11.19 0.42
CA GLU A 4 0.34 9.96 -0.34
C GLU A 4 -0.75 9.75 -1.40
N ARG A 5 -2.01 10.05 -1.08
CA ARG A 5 -3.11 10.02 -2.06
C ARG A 5 -2.88 11.02 -3.20
N GLN A 6 -2.37 12.22 -2.88
CA GLN A 6 -2.05 13.21 -3.90
C GLN A 6 -0.96 12.72 -4.85
N ALA A 7 0.05 11.98 -4.35
CA ALA A 7 1.08 11.37 -5.18
C ALA A 7 0.50 10.36 -6.19
N TYR A 8 -0.43 9.50 -5.76
CA TYR A 8 -1.12 8.57 -6.68
C TYR A 8 -1.99 9.28 -7.72
N VAL A 9 -2.69 10.35 -7.34
CA VAL A 9 -3.47 11.17 -8.27
C VAL A 9 -2.54 11.86 -9.29
N ALA A 10 -1.41 12.40 -8.86
CA ALA A 10 -0.42 12.99 -9.74
C ALA A 10 0.23 11.95 -10.68
N ALA A 11 0.53 10.75 -10.18
CA ALA A 11 1.03 9.65 -11.00
C ALA A 11 0.02 9.26 -12.10
N LEU A 12 -1.26 9.14 -11.77
CA LEU A 12 -2.32 8.88 -12.77
C LEU A 12 -2.42 10.01 -13.81
N ALA A 13 -2.27 11.27 -13.40
CA ALA A 13 -2.27 12.40 -14.33
C ALA A 13 -1.05 12.33 -15.26
N ALA A 14 0.15 12.02 -14.72
CA ALA A 14 1.36 11.87 -15.51
C ALA A 14 1.26 10.75 -16.57
N GLU A 15 0.66 9.60 -16.21
CA GLU A 15 0.45 8.50 -17.17
C GLU A 15 -0.53 8.90 -18.29
N ARG A 16 -1.54 9.72 -18.02
CA ARG A 16 -2.45 10.23 -19.05
C ARG A 16 -1.75 11.15 -20.04
N GLU A 17 -0.91 12.06 -19.56
CA GLU A 17 -0.12 12.95 -20.42
C GLU A 17 0.92 12.15 -21.24
N SER A 18 1.60 11.19 -20.61
CA SER A 18 2.51 10.27 -21.28
C SER A 18 1.81 9.47 -22.40
N GLY A 19 0.57 9.03 -22.15
CA GLY A 19 -0.24 8.32 -23.13
C GLY A 19 -0.60 9.19 -24.34
N SER A 20 -0.89 10.47 -24.11
CA SER A 20 -1.13 11.44 -25.18
C SER A 20 0.11 11.61 -26.07
N ALA A 21 1.29 11.77 -25.44
CA ALA A 21 2.55 11.90 -26.15
C ALA A 21 2.91 10.63 -26.95
N ALA A 22 2.71 9.44 -26.35
CA ALA A 22 3.04 8.16 -26.99
C ALA A 22 2.22 7.86 -28.25
N SER A 23 1.03 8.46 -28.39
CA SER A 23 0.13 8.29 -29.54
C SER A 23 0.35 9.32 -30.67
N SER A 24 1.29 10.24 -30.49
CA SER A 24 1.62 11.29 -31.47
C SER A 24 2.83 10.92 -32.32
N ASN A 25 2.88 11.45 -33.54
CA ASN A 25 4.12 11.39 -34.32
C ASN A 25 5.20 12.23 -33.63
N PRO A 26 6.48 11.88 -33.76
CA PRO A 26 7.58 12.71 -33.28
C PRO A 26 7.52 14.13 -33.88
N ASP A 27 8.01 15.11 -33.14
CA ASP A 27 8.08 16.48 -33.63
C ASP A 27 8.97 16.64 -34.86
N PRO A 28 8.70 17.61 -35.76
CA PRO A 28 9.59 17.95 -36.85
C PRO A 28 10.95 18.42 -36.34
N VAL A 29 12.01 18.00 -37.02
CA VAL A 29 13.38 18.36 -36.68
C VAL A 29 13.90 19.34 -37.70
N LEU A 30 14.31 20.55 -37.27
CA LEU A 30 15.06 21.53 -38.08
C LEU A 30 16.55 21.27 -37.88
N SER A 31 17.26 20.95 -38.96
CA SER A 31 18.71 20.77 -38.97
C SER A 31 19.38 21.89 -39.73
N LEU A 32 20.41 22.48 -39.17
CA LEU A 32 21.23 23.49 -39.76
C LEU A 32 22.71 23.02 -39.75
N GLU A 33 23.30 22.89 -40.90
CA GLU A 33 24.69 22.51 -41.04
C GLU A 33 25.46 23.67 -41.70
N VAL A 34 26.59 24.06 -41.11
CA VAL A 34 27.46 25.10 -41.64
C VAL A 34 28.88 24.57 -41.67
N GLY A 35 29.54 24.73 -42.83
CA GLY A 35 30.87 24.24 -43.00
C GLY A 35 31.70 25.12 -43.93
N ARG A 36 32.95 24.77 -44.10
CA ARG A 36 33.85 25.32 -45.13
C ARG A 36 34.23 24.22 -46.10
N LYS A 37 34.17 24.52 -47.39
CA LYS A 37 34.62 23.64 -48.47
C LYS A 37 35.85 24.25 -49.11
N ARG A 38 36.86 23.42 -49.29
CA ARG A 38 38.10 23.78 -50.06
C ARG A 38 38.13 22.98 -51.34
N LEU A 39 38.27 23.68 -52.42
CA LEU A 39 38.46 23.07 -53.77
C LEU A 39 39.91 23.03 -54.09
N ARG A 40 40.37 21.85 -54.55
CA ARG A 40 41.72 21.64 -55.09
C ARG A 40 41.63 20.99 -56.49
N ASP A 41 42.58 21.27 -57.29
CA ASP A 41 42.69 20.59 -58.62
C ASP A 41 43.16 19.14 -58.49
N ALA A 42 43.23 18.44 -59.60
CA ALA A 42 43.75 17.05 -59.69
C ALA A 42 45.24 16.90 -59.28
N GLY A 43 46.00 17.97 -59.30
CA GLY A 43 47.40 18.04 -58.83
C GLY A 43 47.55 18.43 -57.37
N GLY A 44 46.44 18.72 -56.65
CA GLY A 44 46.43 19.11 -55.23
C GLY A 44 46.62 20.60 -55.03
N ALA A 45 46.71 21.43 -56.07
CA ALA A 45 46.82 22.88 -55.93
C ALA A 45 45.46 23.49 -55.43
N PHE A 46 45.56 24.47 -54.55
CA PHE A 46 44.39 25.20 -54.01
C PHE A 46 43.73 26.02 -55.13
N LEU A 47 42.42 25.83 -55.30
CA LEU A 47 41.66 26.57 -56.33
C LEU A 47 40.74 27.62 -55.65
N ASP A 48 39.99 27.25 -54.61
CA ASP A 48 39.03 28.15 -53.94
C ASP A 48 38.66 27.62 -52.59
N GLU A 49 38.14 28.51 -51.70
CA GLU A 49 37.54 28.17 -50.40
C GLU A 49 36.32 29.03 -50.15
N GLY A 50 35.25 28.41 -49.77
CA GLY A 50 33.99 29.10 -49.45
C GLY A 50 33.19 28.47 -48.33
N GLN A 51 32.12 29.12 -47.95
CA GLN A 51 31.16 28.61 -47.00
C GLN A 51 30.12 27.75 -47.67
N VAL A 52 29.80 26.65 -47.03
CA VAL A 52 28.66 25.76 -47.37
C VAL A 52 27.72 25.72 -46.20
N TRP A 53 26.46 25.86 -46.48
CA TRP A 53 25.43 25.63 -45.45
C TRP A 53 24.26 24.84 -46.00
N THR A 54 23.62 24.03 -45.13
CA THR A 54 22.42 23.26 -45.44
C THR A 54 21.40 23.49 -44.35
N ALA A 55 20.15 23.76 -44.72
CA ALA A 55 19.03 23.80 -43.84
C ALA A 55 18.02 22.72 -44.29
N SER A 56 17.53 21.92 -43.35
CA SER A 56 16.51 20.91 -43.64
C SER A 56 15.45 20.87 -42.54
N LEU A 57 14.21 20.65 -42.93
CA LEU A 57 13.10 20.36 -42.03
C LEU A 57 12.63 18.93 -42.28
N SER A 58 12.75 18.05 -41.32
CA SER A 58 12.40 16.64 -41.45
C SER A 58 11.33 16.21 -40.52
N GLN A 59 10.37 15.40 -40.97
CA GLN A 59 9.30 14.80 -40.21
C GLN A 59 9.41 13.29 -40.31
N THR A 60 9.42 12.63 -39.13
CA THR A 60 9.33 11.17 -39.06
C THR A 60 7.87 10.74 -39.07
N PHE A 61 7.55 9.82 -39.97
CA PHE A 61 6.23 9.22 -40.11
C PHE A 61 6.29 7.77 -39.62
N GLU A 62 5.49 7.48 -38.61
CA GLU A 62 5.31 6.12 -38.13
C GLU A 62 4.07 5.47 -38.73
N TRP A 63 4.12 4.16 -38.89
CA TRP A 63 2.98 3.41 -39.40
C TRP A 63 1.81 3.49 -38.40
N PRO A 64 0.55 3.65 -38.89
CA PRO A 64 -0.61 3.79 -38.03
C PRO A 64 -0.78 2.63 -37.04
N GLU A 65 -0.38 1.41 -37.42
CA GLU A 65 -0.40 0.22 -36.56
C GLU A 65 0.51 0.39 -35.33
N ARG A 66 1.69 0.97 -35.52
CA ARG A 66 2.64 1.20 -34.40
C ARG A 66 2.10 2.25 -33.43
N LEU A 67 1.52 3.32 -33.95
CA LEU A 67 0.85 4.35 -33.11
C LEU A 67 -0.32 3.75 -32.33
N ARG A 68 -1.12 2.87 -32.97
CA ARG A 68 -2.19 2.14 -32.31
C ARG A 68 -1.68 1.25 -31.18
N LEU A 69 -0.61 0.49 -31.40
CA LEU A 69 0.00 -0.36 -30.38
C LEU A 69 0.57 0.45 -29.22
N ARG A 70 1.27 1.56 -29.50
CA ARG A 70 1.77 2.47 -28.44
C ARG A 70 0.63 3.04 -27.61
N ARG A 71 -0.45 3.45 -28.25
CA ARG A 71 -1.65 3.92 -27.56
C ARG A 71 -2.24 2.82 -26.67
N ALA A 72 -2.38 1.61 -27.19
CA ALA A 72 -2.91 0.49 -26.41
C ALA A 72 -2.00 0.15 -25.19
N ILE A 73 -0.68 0.25 -25.34
CA ILE A 73 0.27 0.09 -24.21
C ILE A 73 0.06 1.19 -23.17
N ALA A 74 -0.05 2.45 -23.60
CA ALA A 74 -0.30 3.56 -22.70
C ALA A 74 -1.66 3.45 -21.99
N ASP A 75 -2.71 2.97 -22.67
CA ASP A 75 -4.00 2.71 -22.04
C ASP A 75 -3.90 1.67 -20.92
N ARG A 76 -3.08 0.61 -21.08
CA ARG A 76 -2.81 -0.37 -20.00
C ARG A 76 -2.05 0.25 -18.84
N GLN A 77 -1.10 1.16 -19.10
CA GLN A 77 -0.38 1.90 -18.04
C GLN A 77 -1.33 2.81 -17.24
N ILE A 78 -2.21 3.53 -17.93
CA ILE A 78 -3.24 4.35 -17.27
C ILE A 78 -4.19 3.48 -16.44
N GLU A 79 -4.58 2.30 -16.94
CA GLU A 79 -5.43 1.36 -16.19
C GLU A 79 -4.71 0.81 -14.95
N ALA A 80 -3.43 0.49 -15.05
CA ALA A 80 -2.61 0.08 -13.92
C ALA A 80 -2.49 1.20 -12.86
N ALA A 81 -2.29 2.45 -13.28
CA ALA A 81 -2.24 3.60 -12.37
C ALA A 81 -3.59 3.85 -11.67
N LYS A 82 -4.72 3.71 -12.39
CA LYS A 82 -6.07 3.78 -11.79
C LYS A 82 -6.29 2.69 -10.76
N LEU A 83 -5.89 1.46 -11.08
CA LEU A 83 -5.98 0.33 -10.18
C LEU A 83 -5.12 0.56 -8.93
N GLY A 84 -3.92 1.14 -9.09
CA GLY A 84 -3.03 1.52 -7.98
C GLY A 84 -3.65 2.54 -7.04
N LEU A 85 -4.28 3.59 -7.59
CA LEU A 85 -5.00 4.59 -6.78
C LEU A 85 -6.17 3.96 -6.01
N GLY A 86 -6.99 3.13 -6.67
CA GLY A 86 -8.11 2.46 -6.03
C GLY A 86 -7.68 1.54 -4.88
N ARG A 87 -6.59 0.78 -5.08
CA ARG A 87 -5.99 -0.01 -4.00
C ARG A 87 -5.55 0.84 -2.82
N PHE A 88 -4.83 1.94 -3.11
CA PHE A 88 -4.36 2.83 -2.06
C PHE A 88 -5.52 3.39 -1.23
N GLU A 89 -6.62 3.81 -1.88
CA GLU A 89 -7.80 4.31 -1.20
C GLU A 89 -8.46 3.25 -0.31
N GLN A 90 -8.59 2.01 -0.80
CA GLN A 90 -9.11 0.90 0.00
C GLN A 90 -8.19 0.54 1.18
N ALA A 91 -6.88 0.50 0.96
CA ALA A 91 -5.91 0.25 2.03
C ALA A 91 -5.91 1.36 3.09
N LEU A 92 -6.06 2.61 2.67
CA LEU A 92 -6.17 3.77 3.56
C LEU A 92 -7.43 3.69 4.44
N GLU A 93 -8.58 3.32 3.85
CA GLU A 93 -9.84 3.11 4.57
C GLU A 93 -9.71 1.97 5.60
N ALA A 94 -9.15 0.82 5.18
CA ALA A 94 -8.91 -0.32 6.06
C ALA A 94 -7.96 0.06 7.22
N LYS A 95 -6.86 0.74 6.92
CA LYS A 95 -5.90 1.23 7.92
C LYS A 95 -6.55 2.18 8.91
N ALA A 96 -7.38 3.11 8.44
CA ALA A 96 -8.11 4.03 9.31
C ALA A 96 -9.04 3.31 10.27
N ALA A 97 -9.78 2.31 9.79
CA ALA A 97 -10.68 1.51 10.61
C ALA A 97 -9.92 0.69 11.65
N VAL A 98 -8.83 0.03 11.27
CA VAL A 98 -7.97 -0.75 12.19
C VAL A 98 -7.35 0.16 13.26
N LEU A 99 -6.82 1.33 12.86
CA LEU A 99 -6.23 2.29 13.82
C LEU A 99 -7.27 2.86 14.79
N ALA A 100 -8.47 3.17 14.30
CA ALA A 100 -9.56 3.62 15.18
C ALA A 100 -9.92 2.54 16.22
N TYR A 101 -9.90 1.27 15.79
CA TYR A 101 -10.13 0.15 16.68
C TYR A 101 -8.99 -0.03 17.71
N ARG A 102 -7.74 0.04 17.26
CA ARG A 102 -6.56 0.00 18.15
C ARG A 102 -6.58 1.11 19.19
N LEU A 103 -6.95 2.32 18.80
CA LEU A 103 -7.09 3.46 19.72
C LEU A 103 -8.16 3.21 20.76
N SER A 104 -9.35 2.74 20.34
CA SER A 104 -10.43 2.37 21.26
C SER A 104 -10.01 1.26 22.25
N ARG A 105 -9.34 0.23 21.75
CA ARG A 105 -8.77 -0.85 22.58
C ARG A 105 -7.77 -0.32 23.60
N ALA A 106 -6.83 0.54 23.17
CA ALA A 106 -5.84 1.12 24.06
C ALA A 106 -6.49 1.98 25.17
N GLN A 107 -7.59 2.68 24.88
CA GLN A 107 -8.36 3.41 25.86
C GLN A 107 -8.98 2.47 26.92
N VAL A 108 -9.63 1.39 26.50
CA VAL A 108 -10.23 0.39 27.41
C VAL A 108 -9.17 -0.26 28.28
N ARG A 109 -8.04 -0.63 27.70
CA ARG A 109 -6.92 -1.24 28.42
C ARG A 109 -6.31 -0.29 29.45
N ALA A 110 -6.06 0.97 29.07
CA ALA A 110 -5.52 1.98 29.98
C ALA A 110 -6.44 2.19 31.18
N GLN A 111 -7.75 2.30 30.93
CA GLN A 111 -8.74 2.44 31.99
C GLN A 111 -8.76 1.22 32.94
N ALA A 112 -8.73 0.00 32.42
CA ALA A 112 -8.70 -1.22 33.24
C ALA A 112 -7.44 -1.29 34.11
N CYS A 113 -6.27 -0.96 33.55
CA CYS A 113 -5.01 -0.94 34.30
C CYS A 113 -4.99 0.15 35.39
N GLU A 114 -5.54 1.35 35.08
CA GLU A 114 -5.69 2.42 36.08
C GLU A 114 -6.63 2.03 37.23
N GLU A 115 -7.76 1.40 36.93
CA GLU A 115 -8.69 0.90 37.93
C GLU A 115 -8.03 -0.10 38.90
N VAL A 116 -7.24 -1.07 38.34
CA VAL A 116 -6.55 -2.05 39.15
C VAL A 116 -5.45 -1.39 40.00
N ALA A 117 -4.69 -0.45 39.44
CA ALA A 117 -3.67 0.30 40.19
C ALA A 117 -4.29 1.12 41.35
N ALA A 118 -5.44 1.76 41.09
CA ALA A 118 -6.17 2.51 42.10
C ALA A 118 -6.68 1.60 43.24
N ARG A 119 -7.14 0.37 42.92
CA ARG A 119 -7.58 -0.62 43.92
C ARG A 119 -6.43 -1.04 44.82
N PHE A 120 -5.25 -1.35 44.29
CA PHE A 120 -4.07 -1.67 45.12
C PHE A 120 -3.60 -0.49 45.95
N ALA A 121 -3.60 0.74 45.40
CA ALA A 121 -3.27 1.95 46.17
C ALA A 121 -4.25 2.19 47.33
N GLY A 122 -5.56 2.00 47.10
CA GLY A 122 -6.59 2.08 48.11
C GLY A 122 -6.41 1.02 49.20
N LEU A 123 -6.09 -0.21 48.80
CA LEU A 123 -5.85 -1.31 49.73
C LEU A 123 -4.62 -1.07 50.61
N ARG A 124 -3.49 -0.61 50.01
CA ARG A 124 -2.28 -0.23 50.78
C ARG A 124 -2.64 0.82 51.88
N LYS A 125 -3.38 1.87 51.49
CA LYS A 125 -3.82 2.88 52.48
C LYS A 125 -4.65 2.30 53.62
N ALA A 126 -5.54 1.34 53.30
CA ALA A 126 -6.35 0.67 54.31
C ALA A 126 -5.55 -0.22 55.27
N LEU A 127 -4.51 -0.91 54.72
CA LEU A 127 -3.64 -1.78 55.53
C LEU A 127 -2.68 -0.97 56.42
N VAL A 128 -2.12 0.13 55.92
CA VAL A 128 -1.29 1.04 56.74
C VAL A 128 -2.04 1.63 57.92
N GLY A 129 -3.34 1.85 57.79
CA GLY A 129 -4.17 2.33 58.87
C GLY A 129 -4.57 1.28 59.95
N ARG A 130 -4.19 0.00 59.75
CA ARG A 130 -4.42 -1.05 60.77
C ARG A 130 -3.16 -1.18 61.62
N ASP A 131 -3.37 -1.39 62.94
CA ASP A 131 -2.25 -1.59 63.87
C ASP A 131 -1.49 -2.91 63.53
N PRO A 132 -0.20 -2.90 63.19
CA PRO A 132 0.52 -4.07 62.73
C PRO A 132 0.99 -4.94 63.92
N SER A 133 0.10 -5.55 64.66
CA SER A 133 0.42 -6.45 65.77
C SER A 133 0.79 -7.86 65.24
N GLY A 134 2.00 -8.05 64.75
CA GLY A 134 2.53 -9.36 64.36
C GLY A 134 3.17 -9.44 62.97
N PRO A 135 3.85 -10.56 62.63
CA PRO A 135 4.58 -10.72 61.35
C PRO A 135 3.65 -10.87 60.13
N ALA A 136 2.46 -11.44 60.30
CA ALA A 136 1.51 -11.67 59.16
C ALA A 136 1.01 -10.37 58.52
N PRO A 137 0.54 -9.35 59.27
CA PRO A 137 0.12 -8.06 58.69
C PRO A 137 1.27 -7.33 57.97
N THR A 138 2.51 -7.48 58.39
CA THR A 138 3.69 -6.88 57.75
C THR A 138 3.98 -7.53 56.40
N ILE A 139 3.88 -8.86 56.29
CA ILE A 139 4.07 -9.60 55.03
C ILE A 139 2.96 -9.24 54.02
N GLU A 140 1.70 -9.17 54.48
CA GLU A 140 0.57 -8.76 53.64
C GLU A 140 0.77 -7.34 53.08
N LEU A 141 1.17 -6.38 53.93
CA LEU A 141 1.45 -5.00 53.46
C LEU A 141 2.55 -4.98 52.40
N ARG A 142 3.67 -5.71 52.61
CA ARG A 142 4.77 -5.79 51.64
C ARG A 142 4.33 -6.43 50.34
N SER A 143 3.49 -7.45 50.37
CA SER A 143 2.92 -8.09 49.18
C SER A 143 2.02 -7.13 48.40
N VAL A 144 1.21 -6.33 49.08
CA VAL A 144 0.35 -5.31 48.43
C VAL A 144 1.18 -4.16 47.86
N GLU A 145 2.22 -3.71 48.58
CA GLU A 145 3.17 -2.71 48.03
C GLU A 145 3.84 -3.18 46.75
N ALA A 146 4.31 -4.43 46.69
CA ALA A 146 4.89 -5.01 45.51
C ALA A 146 3.87 -5.09 44.37
N ALA A 147 2.65 -5.55 44.64
CA ALA A 147 1.58 -5.62 43.65
C ALA A 147 1.16 -4.22 43.14
N GLU A 148 1.13 -3.20 44.01
CA GLU A 148 0.87 -1.81 43.62
C GLU A 148 1.93 -1.29 42.64
N VAL A 149 3.21 -1.55 42.88
CA VAL A 149 4.30 -1.16 41.98
C VAL A 149 4.12 -1.80 40.60
N VAL A 150 3.80 -3.11 40.55
CA VAL A 150 3.54 -3.82 39.29
C VAL A 150 2.31 -3.26 38.57
N ALA A 151 1.22 -3.03 39.31
CA ALA A 151 -0.01 -2.48 38.72
C ALA A 151 0.20 -1.05 38.18
N ARG A 152 0.91 -0.19 38.88
CA ARG A 152 1.27 1.16 38.40
C ARG A 152 2.12 1.10 37.14
N ARG A 153 3.14 0.24 37.11
CA ARG A 153 3.95 0.06 35.89
C ARG A 153 3.07 -0.35 34.71
N ARG A 154 2.16 -1.32 34.88
CA ARG A 154 1.22 -1.73 33.82
C ARG A 154 0.30 -0.59 33.37
N ALA A 155 -0.17 0.25 34.30
CA ALA A 155 -0.99 1.42 33.97
C ALA A 155 -0.21 2.45 33.15
N GLU A 156 1.04 2.74 33.51
CA GLU A 156 1.90 3.65 32.73
C GLU A 156 2.23 3.08 31.33
N GLU A 157 2.52 1.79 31.22
CA GLU A 157 2.71 1.11 29.94
C GLU A 157 1.46 1.18 29.05
N ALA A 158 0.28 0.95 29.60
CA ALA A 158 -0.98 1.06 28.88
C ALA A 158 -1.29 2.49 28.46
N ARG A 159 -0.97 3.49 29.31
CA ARG A 159 -1.10 4.90 28.98
C ARG A 159 -0.16 5.32 27.85
N LEU A 160 1.09 4.85 27.86
CA LEU A 160 2.04 5.08 26.77
C LEU A 160 1.53 4.46 25.46
N ALA A 161 1.01 3.24 25.50
CA ALA A 161 0.43 2.58 24.32
C ALA A 161 -0.77 3.35 23.76
N LEU A 162 -1.62 3.93 24.62
CA LEU A 162 -2.72 4.82 24.22
C LEU A 162 -2.20 6.07 23.50
N GLN A 163 -1.15 6.70 24.03
CA GLN A 163 -0.54 7.87 23.39
C GLN A 163 0.07 7.52 22.02
N GLN A 164 0.73 6.38 21.90
CA GLN A 164 1.27 5.89 20.62
C GLN A 164 0.16 5.64 19.59
N ALA A 165 -0.93 4.98 19.97
CA ALA A 165 -2.08 4.78 19.10
C ALA A 165 -2.73 6.10 18.65
N LEU A 166 -2.76 7.10 19.55
CA LEU A 166 -3.24 8.44 19.23
C LEU A 166 -2.33 9.15 18.22
N LEU A 167 -1.00 9.04 18.37
CA LEU A 167 -0.03 9.59 17.43
C LEU A 167 -0.20 8.98 16.03
N GLU A 168 -0.32 7.66 15.92
CA GLU A 168 -0.54 6.96 14.64
C GLU A 168 -1.84 7.42 13.96
N MET A 169 -2.93 7.55 14.72
CA MET A 169 -4.20 8.01 14.19
C MET A 169 -4.16 9.48 13.76
N ASN A 170 -3.45 10.34 14.52
CA ASN A 170 -3.27 11.75 14.18
C ASN A 170 -2.42 11.92 12.91
N GLN A 171 -1.37 11.10 12.73
CA GLN A 171 -0.58 11.08 11.51
C GLN A 171 -1.44 10.73 10.30
N LEU A 172 -2.28 9.69 10.41
CA LEU A 172 -3.14 9.26 9.31
C LEU A 172 -4.13 10.35 8.87
N ARG A 173 -4.73 11.06 9.82
CA ARG A 173 -5.70 12.14 9.53
C ARG A 173 -5.06 13.50 9.25
N GLY A 174 -3.73 13.61 9.34
CA GLY A 174 -3.00 14.87 9.13
C GLY A 174 -3.26 15.92 10.24
N ALA A 175 -3.58 15.48 11.45
CA ALA A 175 -3.77 16.35 12.60
C ALA A 175 -2.44 16.57 13.37
N PRO A 176 -2.35 17.62 14.23
CA PRO A 176 -1.21 17.76 15.13
C PRO A 176 -1.00 16.50 15.97
N SER A 177 0.26 16.12 16.20
CA SER A 177 0.63 14.82 16.76
C SER A 177 -0.07 14.48 18.08
N LEU A 178 -0.26 15.44 18.97
CA LEU A 178 -0.90 15.26 20.27
C LEU A 178 -2.34 15.80 20.33
N ALA A 179 -2.99 16.05 19.19
CA ALA A 179 -4.37 16.48 19.15
C ALA A 179 -5.28 15.45 19.85
N PRO A 180 -6.10 15.85 20.81
CA PRO A 180 -6.96 14.92 21.53
C PRO A 180 -7.99 14.30 20.60
N LEU A 181 -8.19 13.01 20.74
CA LEU A 181 -9.20 12.25 20.02
C LEU A 181 -9.73 11.15 20.93
N THR A 182 -11.03 11.15 21.14
CA THR A 182 -11.73 10.07 21.83
C THR A 182 -12.55 9.31 20.80
N VAL A 183 -12.29 8.02 20.69
CA VAL A 183 -13.07 7.13 19.83
C VAL A 183 -14.08 6.41 20.71
N LYS A 184 -15.38 6.46 20.36
CA LYS A 184 -16.37 5.62 21.03
C LYS A 184 -16.03 4.16 20.71
N ALA A 185 -15.97 3.32 21.75
CA ALA A 185 -15.79 1.89 21.56
C ALA A 185 -16.90 1.37 20.64
N PRO A 186 -16.58 0.81 19.47
CA PRO A 186 -17.60 0.24 18.62
C PRO A 186 -18.17 -1.00 19.32
N VAL A 187 -19.50 -1.13 19.32
CA VAL A 187 -20.12 -2.41 19.66
C VAL A 187 -19.80 -3.35 18.49
N LEU A 188 -18.84 -4.24 18.70
CA LEU A 188 -18.38 -5.17 17.67
C LEU A 188 -19.42 -6.28 17.48
N ALA A 189 -20.33 -6.05 16.53
CA ALA A 189 -21.07 -7.14 15.92
C ALA A 189 -20.30 -7.58 14.66
N LEU A 190 -19.48 -8.61 14.79
CA LEU A 190 -18.77 -9.18 13.63
C LEU A 190 -19.75 -10.01 12.79
N LYS A 191 -19.66 -9.82 11.48
CA LYS A 191 -20.44 -10.59 10.51
C LYS A 191 -19.80 -11.95 10.27
N ASP A 192 -20.61 -12.92 9.86
CA ASP A 192 -20.12 -14.21 9.39
C ASP A 192 -19.19 -14.03 8.18
N ALA A 193 -18.18 -14.88 8.11
CA ALA A 193 -17.35 -14.95 6.93
C ALA A 193 -18.21 -15.39 5.73
N PRO A 194 -18.13 -14.68 4.59
CA PRO A 194 -18.70 -15.19 3.34
C PRO A 194 -18.08 -16.54 2.98
N LYS A 195 -18.73 -17.32 2.12
CA LYS A 195 -18.17 -18.59 1.68
C LYS A 195 -16.85 -18.40 0.94
N LEU A 196 -15.89 -19.30 1.18
CA LEU A 196 -14.56 -19.20 0.58
C LEU A 196 -14.62 -19.21 -0.94
N GLU A 197 -15.51 -20.04 -1.53
CA GLU A 197 -15.69 -20.14 -2.97
C GLU A 197 -16.19 -18.84 -3.59
N GLU A 198 -17.08 -18.12 -2.91
CA GLU A 198 -17.59 -16.81 -3.34
C GLU A 198 -16.46 -15.76 -3.29
N LEU A 199 -15.63 -15.80 -2.26
CA LEU A 199 -14.48 -14.91 -2.12
C LEU A 199 -13.41 -15.17 -3.18
N LEU A 200 -13.12 -16.44 -3.50
CA LEU A 200 -12.18 -16.83 -4.55
C LEU A 200 -12.67 -16.39 -5.94
N ALA A 201 -13.95 -16.63 -6.23
CA ALA A 201 -14.55 -16.17 -7.50
C ALA A 201 -14.47 -14.63 -7.64
N ALA A 202 -14.75 -13.91 -6.59
CA ALA A 202 -14.66 -12.45 -6.58
C ALA A 202 -13.20 -11.94 -6.69
N ALA A 203 -12.25 -12.66 -6.08
CA ALA A 203 -10.83 -12.29 -6.11
C ALA A 203 -10.23 -12.30 -7.52
N GLN A 204 -10.72 -13.14 -8.43
CA GLN A 204 -10.28 -13.13 -9.84
C GLN A 204 -10.52 -11.77 -10.52
N GLN A 205 -11.56 -11.04 -10.11
CA GLN A 205 -11.90 -9.74 -10.66
C GLN A 205 -11.49 -8.58 -9.74
N GLY A 206 -11.44 -8.82 -8.42
CA GLY A 206 -11.26 -7.80 -7.41
C GLY A 206 -9.86 -7.74 -6.79
N ASN A 207 -9.07 -8.82 -6.85
CA ASN A 207 -7.75 -8.83 -6.25
C ASN A 207 -6.76 -7.95 -7.01
N PHE A 208 -6.20 -6.97 -6.33
CA PHE A 208 -5.29 -6.00 -6.92
C PHE A 208 -4.03 -6.67 -7.49
N SER A 209 -3.35 -7.50 -6.72
CA SER A 209 -2.07 -8.10 -7.12
C SER A 209 -2.25 -8.98 -8.37
N TYR A 210 -3.27 -9.81 -8.37
CA TYR A 210 -3.60 -10.64 -9.52
C TYR A 210 -3.93 -9.79 -10.76
N ARG A 211 -4.77 -8.78 -10.62
CA ARG A 211 -5.13 -7.87 -11.73
C ARG A 211 -3.95 -7.09 -12.29
N MET A 212 -3.00 -6.69 -11.42
CA MET A 212 -1.77 -6.04 -11.89
C MET A 212 -0.95 -6.96 -12.77
N HIS A 213 -0.77 -8.25 -12.39
CA HIS A 213 -0.08 -9.21 -13.23
C HIS A 213 -0.80 -9.50 -14.55
N VAL A 214 -2.14 -9.49 -14.55
CA VAL A 214 -2.93 -9.60 -15.80
C VAL A 214 -2.68 -8.41 -16.70
N LEU A 215 -2.77 -7.17 -16.19
CA LEU A 215 -2.50 -5.94 -16.95
C LEU A 215 -1.07 -5.88 -17.46
N GLU A 216 -0.10 -6.28 -16.65
CA GLU A 216 1.32 -6.37 -17.06
C GLU A 216 1.50 -7.36 -18.21
N SER A 217 0.84 -8.52 -18.14
CA SER A 217 0.89 -9.52 -19.20
C SER A 217 0.24 -9.04 -20.50
N GLU A 218 -0.87 -8.31 -20.43
CA GLU A 218 -1.50 -7.68 -21.59
C GLU A 218 -0.56 -6.62 -22.20
N GLN A 219 0.05 -5.78 -21.37
CA GLN A 219 1.04 -4.79 -21.82
C GLN A 219 2.24 -5.44 -22.49
N LEU A 220 2.81 -6.50 -21.91
CA LEU A 220 3.92 -7.25 -22.50
C LEU A 220 3.54 -7.95 -23.80
N SER A 221 2.28 -8.38 -23.93
CA SER A 221 1.77 -8.89 -25.21
C SER A 221 1.78 -7.81 -26.30
N LEU A 222 1.23 -6.62 -25.98
CA LEU A 222 1.26 -5.47 -26.89
C LEU A 222 2.69 -5.00 -27.22
N GLN A 223 3.60 -5.05 -26.25
CA GLN A 223 5.03 -4.75 -26.48
C GLN A 223 5.69 -5.78 -27.42
N SER A 224 5.30 -7.06 -27.32
CA SER A 224 5.76 -8.10 -28.24
C SER A 224 5.27 -7.83 -29.67
N ASP A 225 4.00 -7.42 -29.83
CA ASP A 225 3.43 -7.07 -31.13
C ASP A 225 4.09 -5.78 -31.69
N LEU A 226 4.40 -4.81 -30.84
CA LEU A 226 5.15 -3.61 -31.23
C LEU A 226 6.56 -3.95 -31.68
N ALA A 227 7.29 -4.79 -30.93
CA ALA A 227 8.62 -5.23 -31.29
C ALA A 227 8.64 -6.00 -32.61
N ARG A 228 7.58 -6.75 -32.92
CA ARG A 228 7.40 -7.39 -34.23
C ARG A 228 7.21 -6.37 -35.35
N SER A 229 6.44 -5.31 -35.10
CA SER A 229 6.20 -4.23 -36.06
C SER A 229 7.46 -3.39 -36.34
N ASP A 230 8.48 -3.44 -35.45
CA ASP A 230 9.75 -2.76 -35.64
C ASP A 230 10.63 -3.37 -36.80
N SER A 231 10.25 -4.55 -37.30
CA SER A 231 10.81 -5.11 -38.53
C SER A 231 10.47 -4.28 -39.78
N VAL A 232 9.39 -3.47 -39.73
CA VAL A 232 9.01 -2.52 -40.78
C VAL A 232 9.15 -1.10 -40.22
N PRO A 233 10.33 -0.49 -40.28
CA PRO A 233 10.59 0.82 -39.70
C PRO A 233 9.79 1.93 -40.38
N GLY A 234 9.52 3.01 -39.65
CA GLY A 234 9.00 4.25 -40.22
C GLY A 234 10.00 4.91 -41.15
N PHE A 235 9.59 5.94 -41.85
CA PHE A 235 10.46 6.75 -42.70
C PHE A 235 10.44 8.21 -42.26
N THR A 236 11.56 8.89 -42.53
CA THR A 236 11.67 10.33 -42.32
C THR A 236 11.72 11.02 -43.68
N ALA A 237 10.95 12.07 -43.86
CA ALA A 237 10.94 12.83 -45.09
C ALA A 237 10.89 14.34 -44.80
N GLY A 238 11.50 15.12 -45.68
CA GLY A 238 11.44 16.56 -45.55
C GLY A 238 12.20 17.34 -46.63
N PRO A 239 11.88 18.63 -46.82
CA PRO A 239 12.62 19.51 -47.72
C PRO A 239 13.97 19.89 -47.15
N TYR A 240 14.92 20.13 -48.03
CA TYR A 240 16.21 20.73 -47.70
C TYR A 240 16.65 21.77 -48.75
N VAL A 241 17.41 22.74 -48.30
CA VAL A 241 18.09 23.71 -49.12
C VAL A 241 19.56 23.72 -48.74
N SER A 242 20.42 23.63 -49.73
CA SER A 242 21.89 23.73 -49.56
C SER A 242 22.45 24.81 -50.44
N GLN A 243 23.41 25.57 -49.94
CA GLN A 243 24.12 26.59 -50.71
C GLN A 243 25.62 26.39 -50.55
N ASP A 244 26.26 26.33 -51.70
CA ASP A 244 27.73 26.26 -51.86
C ASP A 244 28.24 27.56 -52.50
N ARG A 245 29.33 28.10 -51.96
CA ARG A 245 29.98 29.31 -52.47
C ARG A 245 31.43 29.10 -52.86
N VAL A 246 31.74 27.92 -53.35
CA VAL A 246 33.07 27.53 -53.80
C VAL A 246 33.10 27.37 -55.33
N GLY A 247 33.90 28.15 -56.00
CA GLY A 247 33.93 28.18 -57.46
C GLY A 247 32.76 28.84 -58.16
N GLY A 248 31.86 29.45 -57.34
CA GLY A 248 30.61 30.07 -57.78
C GLY A 248 29.54 29.96 -56.69
N ARG A 249 28.31 30.38 -57.02
CA ARG A 249 27.15 30.24 -56.11
C ARG A 249 26.21 29.16 -56.67
N GLU A 250 26.17 28.03 -55.99
CA GLU A 250 25.26 26.94 -56.29
C GLU A 250 24.20 26.83 -55.19
N THR A 251 22.95 26.64 -55.59
CA THR A 251 21.84 26.44 -54.66
C THR A 251 21.10 25.18 -55.07
N ILE A 252 20.95 24.25 -54.13
CA ILE A 252 20.26 22.98 -54.34
C ILE A 252 19.01 23.02 -53.43
N VAL A 253 17.84 22.73 -53.99
CA VAL A 253 16.59 22.53 -53.28
C VAL A 253 16.10 21.15 -53.60
N GLY A 254 15.76 20.35 -52.55
CA GLY A 254 15.37 18.97 -52.75
C GLY A 254 14.53 18.42 -51.63
N LEU A 255 14.16 17.15 -51.75
CA LEU A 255 13.54 16.35 -50.76
C LEU A 255 14.48 15.26 -50.29
N ARG A 256 14.55 15.06 -48.97
CA ARG A 256 15.31 13.97 -48.35
C ARG A 256 14.34 12.91 -47.86
N PHE A 257 14.71 11.64 -48.06
CA PHE A 257 14.02 10.49 -47.51
C PHE A 257 15.06 9.61 -46.82
N ASP A 258 14.83 9.33 -45.52
CA ASP A 258 15.67 8.45 -44.71
C ASP A 258 14.81 7.25 -44.27
N ILE A 259 15.23 6.05 -44.72
CA ILE A 259 14.52 4.79 -44.40
C ILE A 259 15.57 3.88 -43.76
N PRO A 260 15.43 3.59 -42.41
CA PRO A 260 16.35 2.67 -41.76
C PRO A 260 16.13 1.24 -42.25
N LEU A 261 17.21 0.54 -42.55
CA LEU A 261 17.15 -0.85 -43.02
C LEU A 261 17.48 -1.81 -41.87
N PRO A 262 16.61 -2.76 -41.52
CA PRO A 262 16.81 -3.65 -40.37
C PRO A 262 17.69 -4.85 -40.71
N VAL A 263 18.92 -4.60 -41.15
CA VAL A 263 19.88 -5.64 -41.62
C VAL A 263 20.72 -6.25 -40.49
N SER A 264 20.74 -5.64 -39.30
CA SER A 264 21.64 -6.05 -38.21
C SER A 264 21.11 -7.19 -37.33
N GLY A 265 19.90 -7.71 -37.57
CA GLY A 265 19.26 -8.71 -36.73
C GLY A 265 18.79 -8.19 -35.34
N ARG A 266 18.97 -6.89 -35.08
CA ARG A 266 18.57 -6.25 -33.78
C ARG A 266 17.07 -6.34 -33.54
N SER A 267 16.26 -6.09 -34.56
CA SER A 267 14.80 -6.16 -34.46
C SER A 267 14.30 -7.57 -34.11
N SER A 268 14.86 -8.59 -34.76
CA SER A 268 14.52 -10.00 -34.49
C SER A 268 14.97 -10.46 -33.10
N ALA A 269 16.10 -9.94 -32.59
CA ALA A 269 16.53 -10.19 -31.23
C ALA A 269 15.60 -9.51 -30.20
N ALA A 270 15.15 -8.27 -30.45
CA ALA A 270 14.20 -7.55 -29.64
C ALA A 270 12.84 -8.26 -29.61
N GLU A 271 12.34 -8.75 -30.74
CA GLU A 271 11.11 -9.54 -30.82
C GLU A 271 11.20 -10.82 -29.98
N ARG A 272 12.30 -11.59 -30.13
CA ARG A 272 12.52 -12.80 -29.32
C ARG A 272 12.52 -12.48 -27.80
N SER A 273 13.23 -11.41 -27.40
CA SER A 273 13.26 -10.97 -26.00
C SER A 273 11.88 -10.60 -25.49
N ALA A 274 11.09 -9.86 -26.26
CA ALA A 274 9.72 -9.48 -25.90
C ALA A 274 8.80 -10.71 -25.77
N ASN A 275 8.95 -11.69 -26.66
CA ASN A 275 8.21 -12.95 -26.61
C ASN A 275 8.53 -13.76 -25.34
N GLU A 276 9.81 -13.84 -24.94
CA GLU A 276 10.18 -14.53 -23.69
C GLU A 276 9.64 -13.81 -22.46
N ARG A 277 9.67 -12.48 -22.42
CA ARG A 277 9.01 -11.70 -21.35
C ARG A 277 7.52 -11.96 -21.27
N ARG A 278 6.83 -12.06 -22.42
CA ARG A 278 5.42 -12.45 -22.48
C ARG A 278 5.17 -13.87 -21.92
N ARG A 279 6.07 -14.83 -22.21
CA ARG A 279 5.99 -16.18 -21.62
C ARG A 279 6.18 -16.15 -20.11
N GLN A 280 7.18 -15.40 -19.64
CA GLN A 280 7.46 -15.20 -18.23
C GLN A 280 6.25 -14.64 -17.49
N SER A 281 5.58 -13.61 -18.04
CA SER A 281 4.42 -12.98 -17.41
C SER A 281 3.23 -13.92 -17.27
N LYS A 282 3.00 -14.83 -18.23
CA LYS A 282 1.95 -15.86 -18.09
C LYS A 282 2.19 -16.80 -16.91
N SER A 283 3.46 -17.18 -16.68
CA SER A 283 3.83 -17.99 -15.52
C SER A 283 3.66 -17.20 -14.21
N ALA A 284 3.97 -15.89 -14.24
CA ALA A 284 3.78 -15.00 -13.09
C ALA A 284 2.30 -14.86 -12.69
N ILE A 285 1.37 -14.78 -13.66
CA ILE A 285 -0.09 -14.79 -13.38
C ILE A 285 -0.49 -16.06 -12.63
N SER A 286 -0.02 -17.23 -13.09
CA SER A 286 -0.37 -18.50 -12.45
C SER A 286 0.21 -18.62 -11.03
N ALA A 287 1.41 -18.06 -10.82
CA ALA A 287 2.02 -18.00 -9.48
C ALA A 287 1.25 -17.04 -8.57
N ALA A 288 0.96 -15.85 -9.06
CA ALA A 288 0.19 -14.84 -8.32
C ALA A 288 -1.21 -15.35 -7.91
N TRP A 289 -1.88 -16.12 -8.78
CA TRP A 289 -3.16 -16.71 -8.44
C TRP A 289 -3.04 -17.72 -7.28
N ARG A 290 -2.04 -18.60 -7.31
CA ARG A 290 -1.81 -19.55 -6.20
C ARG A 290 -1.51 -18.85 -4.87
N ASP A 291 -0.77 -17.73 -4.92
CA ASP A 291 -0.52 -16.93 -3.72
C ASP A 291 -1.81 -16.30 -3.20
N VAL A 292 -2.68 -15.79 -4.09
CA VAL A 292 -4.00 -15.26 -3.70
C VAL A 292 -4.87 -16.35 -3.08
N GLU A 293 -4.95 -17.55 -3.68
CA GLU A 293 -5.71 -18.68 -3.14
C GLU A 293 -5.23 -19.06 -1.73
N LYS A 294 -3.91 -19.16 -1.55
CA LYS A 294 -3.30 -19.47 -0.25
C LYS A 294 -3.61 -18.39 0.78
N ASP A 295 -3.32 -17.11 0.46
CA ASP A 295 -3.46 -16.00 1.39
C ASP A 295 -4.93 -15.77 1.78
N LEU A 296 -5.83 -15.89 0.80
CA LEU A 296 -7.26 -15.78 1.04
C LEU A 296 -7.78 -16.92 1.92
N GLY A 297 -7.36 -18.15 1.64
CA GLY A 297 -7.72 -19.32 2.45
C GLY A 297 -7.23 -19.19 3.89
N GLN A 298 -5.98 -18.82 4.10
CA GLN A 298 -5.40 -18.62 5.44
C GLN A 298 -6.12 -17.49 6.20
N THR A 299 -6.40 -16.37 5.52
CA THR A 299 -7.07 -15.22 6.14
C THR A 299 -8.52 -15.56 6.48
N TRP A 300 -9.21 -16.32 5.61
CA TRP A 300 -10.57 -16.79 5.85
C TRP A 300 -10.65 -17.71 7.07
N LEU A 301 -9.75 -18.69 7.18
CA LEU A 301 -9.66 -19.57 8.35
C LEU A 301 -9.39 -18.77 9.63
N SER A 302 -8.48 -17.82 9.57
CA SER A 302 -8.18 -16.95 10.70
C SER A 302 -9.40 -16.15 11.12
N TYR A 303 -10.09 -15.49 10.19
CA TYR A 303 -11.28 -14.69 10.47
C TYR A 303 -12.41 -15.55 11.06
N ALA A 304 -12.75 -16.68 10.43
CA ALA A 304 -13.79 -17.58 10.89
C ALA A 304 -13.52 -18.07 12.32
N SER A 305 -12.29 -18.52 12.59
CA SER A 305 -11.89 -18.97 13.93
C SER A 305 -12.03 -17.86 14.98
N LYS A 306 -11.69 -16.60 14.66
CA LYS A 306 -11.84 -15.48 15.61
C LYS A 306 -13.30 -15.11 15.85
N VAL A 307 -14.12 -15.15 14.82
CA VAL A 307 -15.59 -14.93 14.96
C VAL A 307 -16.19 -16.02 15.84
N ASP A 308 -15.83 -17.28 15.65
CA ASP A 308 -16.31 -18.38 16.47
C ASP A 308 -15.85 -18.26 17.93
N GLN A 309 -14.60 -17.91 18.19
CA GLN A 309 -14.08 -17.63 19.54
C GLN A 309 -14.89 -16.53 20.25
N LEU A 310 -15.21 -15.44 19.54
CA LEU A 310 -16.00 -14.35 20.11
C LEU A 310 -17.47 -14.77 20.39
N ARG A 311 -18.02 -15.67 19.58
CA ARG A 311 -19.38 -16.19 19.79
C ARG A 311 -19.51 -17.16 20.96
N MET A 312 -18.46 -17.94 21.24
CA MET A 312 -18.42 -18.81 22.42
C MET A 312 -18.53 -18.02 23.73
N HIS A 313 -18.11 -16.76 23.72
CA HIS A 313 -18.21 -15.85 24.86
C HIS A 313 -19.35 -14.85 24.67
N LYS A 314 -20.62 -15.32 24.76
CA LYS A 314 -21.81 -14.48 24.58
C LYS A 314 -21.88 -13.29 25.53
N ASP A 315 -21.38 -13.45 26.75
CA ASP A 315 -21.22 -12.37 27.72
C ASP A 315 -19.79 -11.84 27.62
N ASP A 316 -19.62 -10.52 27.53
CA ASP A 316 -18.30 -9.90 27.46
C ASP A 316 -17.45 -10.35 28.68
N PRO A 317 -16.38 -11.15 28.47
CA PRO A 317 -15.55 -11.63 29.58
C PRO A 317 -14.98 -10.47 30.40
N ALA A 318 -14.65 -9.33 29.77
CA ALA A 318 -14.12 -8.18 30.47
C ALA A 318 -15.12 -7.62 31.48
N VAL A 319 -16.42 -7.59 31.17
CA VAL A 319 -17.47 -7.14 32.09
C VAL A 319 -17.59 -8.11 33.25
N ARG A 320 -17.71 -9.42 33.00
CA ARG A 320 -17.84 -10.45 34.04
C ARG A 320 -16.65 -10.46 35.00
N PHE A 321 -15.41 -10.39 34.46
CA PHE A 321 -14.22 -10.36 35.30
C PHE A 321 -14.04 -9.02 36.01
N SER A 322 -14.52 -7.90 35.45
CA SER A 322 -14.60 -6.62 36.18
C SER A 322 -15.50 -6.71 37.40
N GLU A 323 -16.67 -7.33 37.26
CA GLU A 323 -17.59 -7.56 38.37
C GLU A 323 -16.97 -8.48 39.44
N ALA A 324 -16.35 -9.58 39.01
CA ALA A 324 -15.65 -10.50 39.91
C ALA A 324 -14.50 -9.80 40.67
N ALA A 325 -13.73 -8.94 39.97
CA ALA A 325 -12.63 -8.18 40.58
C ALA A 325 -13.14 -7.13 41.61
N LYS A 326 -14.28 -6.50 41.35
CA LYS A 326 -14.97 -5.57 42.29
C LYS A 326 -15.50 -6.33 43.48
N LEU A 327 -16.12 -7.48 43.26
CA LEU A 327 -16.64 -8.32 44.34
C LEU A 327 -15.51 -8.85 45.23
N ALA A 328 -14.39 -9.30 44.64
CA ALA A 328 -13.20 -9.71 45.37
C ALA A 328 -12.64 -8.57 46.23
N GLU A 329 -12.65 -7.31 45.77
CA GLU A 329 -12.25 -6.15 46.55
C GLU A 329 -13.16 -5.94 47.77
N SER A 330 -14.46 -6.01 47.58
CA SER A 330 -15.43 -5.83 48.69
C SER A 330 -15.31 -6.92 49.76
N HIS A 331 -15.18 -8.18 49.34
CA HIS A 331 -15.01 -9.32 50.26
C HIS A 331 -13.66 -9.30 50.98
N PHE A 332 -12.61 -8.90 50.31
CA PHE A 332 -11.31 -8.75 50.97
C PHE A 332 -11.31 -7.66 52.01
N ARG A 333 -11.94 -6.51 51.73
CA ARG A 333 -12.12 -5.42 52.72
C ARG A 333 -12.95 -5.84 53.94
N ALA A 334 -13.92 -6.73 53.72
CA ALA A 334 -14.72 -7.34 54.77
C ALA A 334 -14.00 -8.46 55.58
N GLY A 335 -12.77 -8.84 55.18
CA GLY A 335 -12.00 -9.93 55.78
C GLY A 335 -12.49 -11.33 55.43
N ALA A 336 -13.39 -11.45 54.44
CA ALA A 336 -13.97 -12.71 53.99
C ALA A 336 -13.18 -13.39 52.87
N LEU A 337 -12.13 -12.76 52.32
CA LEU A 337 -11.30 -13.26 51.23
C LEU A 337 -9.82 -13.14 51.58
N SER A 338 -9.01 -14.11 51.15
CA SER A 338 -7.54 -14.03 51.28
C SER A 338 -6.93 -13.01 50.33
N LEU A 339 -5.76 -12.43 50.69
CA LEU A 339 -5.00 -11.53 49.82
C LEU A 339 -4.66 -12.17 48.51
N GLN A 340 -4.25 -13.46 48.53
CA GLN A 340 -3.87 -14.18 47.29
C GLN A 340 -5.06 -14.23 46.31
N LEU A 341 -6.25 -14.62 46.77
CA LEU A 341 -7.41 -14.72 45.88
C LEU A 341 -7.87 -13.36 45.35
N PHE A 342 -7.69 -12.28 46.13
CA PHE A 342 -7.91 -10.91 45.66
C PHE A 342 -6.92 -10.55 44.55
N MET A 343 -5.61 -10.84 44.72
CA MET A 343 -4.59 -10.56 43.70
C MET A 343 -4.84 -11.36 42.43
N ASP A 344 -5.20 -12.63 42.55
CA ASP A 344 -5.54 -13.51 41.43
C ASP A 344 -6.77 -13.00 40.65
N ALA A 345 -7.78 -12.51 41.33
CA ALA A 345 -8.96 -11.91 40.71
C ALA A 345 -8.61 -10.62 39.92
N GLN A 346 -7.74 -9.76 40.46
CA GLN A 346 -7.30 -8.57 39.75
C GLN A 346 -6.42 -8.92 38.51
N ALA A 347 -5.53 -9.90 38.64
CA ALA A 347 -4.70 -10.38 37.51
C ALA A 347 -5.57 -11.02 36.42
N GLY A 348 -6.50 -11.90 36.81
CA GLY A 348 -7.44 -12.55 35.88
C GLY A 348 -8.34 -11.56 35.13
N TYR A 349 -8.75 -10.46 35.77
CA TYR A 349 -9.48 -9.39 35.12
C TYR A 349 -8.65 -8.75 33.98
N LEU A 350 -7.40 -8.35 34.26
CA LEU A 350 -6.55 -7.74 33.23
C LEU A 350 -6.24 -8.71 32.08
N GLU A 351 -6.00 -9.98 32.38
CA GLU A 351 -5.74 -11.01 31.37
C GLU A 351 -6.97 -11.25 30.49
N ALA A 352 -8.18 -11.29 31.09
CA ALA A 352 -9.42 -11.41 30.33
C ALA A 352 -9.67 -10.21 29.41
N VAL A 353 -9.42 -8.99 29.90
CA VAL A 353 -9.51 -7.77 29.08
C VAL A 353 -8.53 -7.83 27.93
N ASP A 354 -7.25 -8.14 28.18
CA ASP A 354 -6.22 -8.21 27.15
C ASP A 354 -6.55 -9.28 26.10
N SER A 355 -7.01 -10.47 26.52
CA SER A 355 -7.38 -11.56 25.62
C SER A 355 -8.59 -11.21 24.75
N ALA A 356 -9.66 -10.65 25.35
CA ALA A 356 -10.85 -10.27 24.61
C ALA A 356 -10.54 -9.19 23.56
N LEU A 357 -9.81 -8.15 23.94
CA LEU A 357 -9.41 -7.07 23.05
C LEU A 357 -8.49 -7.54 21.91
N LEU A 358 -7.59 -8.50 22.19
CA LEU A 358 -6.69 -9.08 21.18
C LEU A 358 -7.46 -9.89 20.12
N ILE A 359 -8.38 -10.76 20.56
CA ILE A 359 -9.20 -11.56 19.63
C ILE A 359 -10.03 -10.65 18.74
N GLN A 360 -10.62 -9.62 19.30
CA GLN A 360 -11.41 -8.63 18.55
C GLN A 360 -10.57 -7.88 17.52
N GLU A 361 -9.35 -7.43 17.87
CA GLU A 361 -8.43 -6.76 16.94
C GLU A 361 -8.05 -7.68 15.79
N GLN A 362 -7.65 -8.91 16.10
CA GLN A 362 -7.28 -9.90 15.09
C GLN A 362 -8.45 -10.23 14.15
N ALA A 363 -9.68 -10.27 14.65
CA ALA A 363 -10.86 -10.47 13.82
C ALA A 363 -11.10 -9.29 12.88
N VAL A 364 -11.00 -8.05 13.37
CA VAL A 364 -11.15 -6.84 12.56
C VAL A 364 -10.07 -6.77 11.47
N GLU A 365 -8.82 -7.00 11.82
CA GLU A 365 -7.70 -7.01 10.87
C GLU A 365 -7.89 -8.10 9.79
N ALA A 366 -8.22 -9.32 10.19
CA ALA A 366 -8.47 -10.42 9.25
C ALA A 366 -9.67 -10.13 8.34
N GLY A 367 -10.74 -9.51 8.86
CA GLY A 367 -11.91 -9.13 8.07
C GLY A 367 -11.60 -8.07 7.00
N PHE A 368 -10.83 -7.02 7.35
CA PHE A 368 -10.39 -6.04 6.36
C PHE A 368 -9.38 -6.63 5.37
N ARG A 369 -8.55 -7.57 5.80
CA ARG A 369 -7.64 -8.30 4.91
C ARG A 369 -8.42 -9.19 3.92
N LEU A 370 -9.50 -9.84 4.34
CA LEU A 370 -10.41 -10.58 3.44
C LEU A 370 -11.00 -9.65 2.38
N ARG A 371 -11.46 -8.45 2.78
CA ARG A 371 -11.95 -7.43 1.85
C ARG A 371 -10.89 -7.04 0.81
N GLU A 372 -9.66 -6.79 1.26
CA GLU A 372 -8.54 -6.40 0.38
C GLU A 372 -8.19 -7.53 -0.60
N LEU A 373 -8.12 -8.77 -0.13
CA LEU A 373 -7.74 -9.92 -0.95
C LEU A 373 -8.82 -10.34 -1.94
N SER A 374 -10.09 -10.27 -1.53
CA SER A 374 -11.22 -10.68 -2.39
C SER A 374 -11.74 -9.57 -3.30
N GLY A 375 -11.52 -8.29 -2.94
CA GLY A 375 -12.15 -7.16 -3.61
C GLY A 375 -13.64 -7.01 -3.34
N VAL A 376 -14.24 -7.88 -2.51
CA VAL A 376 -15.67 -7.79 -2.14
C VAL A 376 -15.85 -6.62 -1.16
N PRO A 377 -16.91 -5.81 -1.26
CA PRO A 377 -17.21 -4.73 -0.31
C PRO A 377 -17.74 -5.32 1.03
N PHE A 378 -16.95 -6.17 1.64
CA PHE A 378 -17.23 -6.77 2.93
C PHE A 378 -16.79 -5.82 4.05
N ASN A 379 -17.73 -5.44 4.93
CA ASN A 379 -17.39 -4.76 6.16
C ASN A 379 -17.51 -5.76 7.31
N PRO A 380 -16.38 -6.12 7.97
CA PRO A 380 -16.41 -7.10 9.07
C PRO A 380 -17.19 -6.59 10.28
N VAL A 381 -17.29 -5.28 10.45
CA VAL A 381 -18.00 -4.65 11.58
C VAL A 381 -19.37 -4.18 11.11
N ALA A 382 -20.42 -4.63 11.77
CA ALA A 382 -21.77 -4.12 11.54
C ALA A 382 -21.89 -2.70 12.12
N SER A 383 -22.24 -1.72 11.28
CA SER A 383 -22.70 -0.42 11.77
C SER A 383 -24.08 -0.62 12.39
N ARG A 384 -24.23 -0.32 13.67
CA ARG A 384 -25.55 -0.12 14.29
C ARG A 384 -26.01 1.33 14.10
#